data_6e65e253b0d324a3035b12ac7fc15d60
#
_entry.id   6e65e253b0d324a3035b12ac7fc15d60
#
_cell.length_a   1.000
_cell.length_b   1.000
_cell.length_c   1.000
_cell.angle_alpha   90.00
_cell.angle_beta   90.00
_cell.angle_gamma   90.00
#
_symmetry.space_group_name_H-M   'P 1'
#
loop_
_entity.id
_entity.type
_entity.pdbx_description
1 polymer ?
#
loop_
_entity_poly.entity_id
_entity_poly.type
_entity_poly.pdbx_seq_one_letter_code
_entity_poly.pdbx_strand_id
1 'polypeptide(L)'
;VGSEMCIRDSTISANMRNRGMNTFSSYEIHKNIRNNAEATRKKENRPHEVLYFHKVDDPYSHLTIHYIDKIKSSFDIVLKPILVGEENPEAVHEPSLYNIYCLEDAKRIAPYYDVDFSAKSYPDKKLIDKSNSILSSVEDDNYSEIAKRVSSAIWAGDEKNLNELSKHYTATENQVRESLEAGNIIRNEKDYYFGSAFYYEKELYWGVDRLHHLEDRLIELGAKSDLVNDSICAPNLSAPLKLDSKKKVNLSYYPSLNSPYTYVSAKRVKEMRDDYPINLITKPVLPMLMRKMTIPTFKAKYIISDAAREGRKHSYPMGSIYSPIGKPARKAYSLFPVIDEAGKGFEYIDELLRASFYDGINIGEDEYLQSLVTSLDLDWSEIKKELNTRRWKKVLDQNLKDMYSGNCWGVPSFKITDSDGSNPFYVWGQDRMWLLKEEINKRLGK
;
A
#
# COMPACT_ATOMS: atom_id res chain seq x y z
N VAL A 1 22.83 -7.58 -27.09
CA VAL A 1 24.03 -7.51 -26.23
C VAL A 1 23.79 -6.32 -25.32
N GLY A 2 22.99 -6.50 -24.24
CA GLY A 2 22.72 -5.45 -23.26
C GLY A 2 23.79 -5.53 -22.17
N SER A 3 24.51 -4.45 -21.96
CA SER A 3 25.45 -4.27 -20.87
C SER A 3 24.74 -4.54 -19.54
N GLU A 4 25.12 -5.60 -18.85
CA GLU A 4 24.84 -5.80 -17.44
C GLU A 4 25.49 -4.65 -16.68
N MET A 5 24.75 -3.58 -16.44
CA MET A 5 25.16 -2.56 -15.49
C MET A 5 25.02 -3.20 -14.11
N CYS A 6 26.10 -3.86 -13.67
CA CYS A 6 26.24 -4.38 -12.32
C CYS A 6 26.04 -3.21 -11.39
N ILE A 7 24.88 -3.15 -10.68
CA ILE A 7 24.79 -2.39 -9.46
C ILE A 7 25.75 -3.10 -8.50
N ARG A 8 27.01 -2.66 -8.48
CA ARG A 8 27.92 -2.97 -7.38
C ARG A 8 27.38 -2.21 -6.18
N ASP A 9 26.52 -2.88 -5.42
CA ASP A 9 26.13 -2.37 -4.13
C ASP A 9 27.42 -2.37 -3.28
N SER A 10 28.03 -1.20 -3.14
CA SER A 10 29.17 -1.07 -2.26
C SER A 10 28.71 -1.38 -0.84
N THR A 11 29.55 -1.98 -0.01
CA THR A 11 29.25 -2.24 1.40
C THR A 11 28.76 -0.97 2.11
N ILE A 12 29.27 0.19 1.72
CA ILE A 12 28.87 1.51 2.25
C ILE A 12 27.39 1.81 1.88
N SER A 13 26.99 1.59 0.62
CA SER A 13 25.63 1.81 0.15
C SER A 13 24.62 0.88 0.85
N ALA A 14 25.00 -0.39 1.03
CA ALA A 14 24.19 -1.36 1.78
C ALA A 14 24.02 -0.94 3.25
N ASN A 15 25.10 -0.53 3.91
CA ASN A 15 25.06 -0.08 5.31
C ASN A 15 24.21 1.18 5.49
N MET A 16 24.30 2.16 4.59
CA MET A 16 23.47 3.37 4.63
C MET A 16 22.00 3.03 4.47
N ARG A 17 21.65 2.15 3.53
CA ARG A 17 20.29 1.69 3.31
C ARG A 17 19.74 0.96 4.54
N ASN A 18 20.50 0.00 5.08
CA ASN A 18 20.11 -0.75 6.29
C ASN A 18 19.91 0.20 7.48
N ARG A 19 20.82 1.17 7.69
CA ARG A 19 20.67 2.17 8.74
C ARG A 19 19.41 3.00 8.58
N GLY A 20 19.11 3.48 7.36
CA GLY A 20 17.90 4.23 7.06
C GLY A 20 16.64 3.41 7.36
N MET A 21 16.58 2.17 6.87
CA MET A 21 15.43 1.30 7.11
C MET A 21 15.22 1.02 8.60
N ASN A 22 16.28 0.70 9.36
CA ASN A 22 16.21 0.48 10.81
C ASN A 22 15.76 1.74 11.57
N THR A 23 16.20 2.93 11.14
CA THR A 23 15.76 4.19 11.75
C THR A 23 14.27 4.43 11.56
N PHE A 24 13.77 4.30 10.32
CA PHE A 24 12.38 4.60 10.00
C PHE A 24 11.38 3.49 10.40
N SER A 25 11.85 2.26 10.63
CA SER A 25 11.01 1.17 11.18
C SER A 25 10.95 1.17 12.70
N SER A 26 11.88 1.84 13.39
CA SER A 26 12.02 1.80 14.85
C SER A 26 10.79 2.37 15.56
N TYR A 27 10.16 1.55 16.40
CA TYR A 27 9.04 1.97 17.25
C TYR A 27 9.44 3.04 18.26
N GLU A 28 10.61 2.92 18.88
CA GLU A 28 11.10 3.87 19.89
C GLU A 28 11.37 5.25 19.28
N ILE A 29 11.99 5.29 18.09
CA ILE A 29 12.21 6.56 17.38
C ILE A 29 10.86 7.18 17.02
N HIS A 30 9.94 6.39 16.50
CA HIS A 30 8.61 6.87 16.12
C HIS A 30 7.82 7.41 17.34
N LYS A 31 7.85 6.68 18.45
CA LYS A 31 7.22 7.10 19.71
C LYS A 31 7.81 8.42 20.23
N ASN A 32 9.14 8.57 20.17
CA ASN A 32 9.80 9.81 20.57
C ASN A 32 9.42 10.99 19.67
N ILE A 33 9.28 10.79 18.35
CA ILE A 33 8.81 11.81 17.42
C ILE A 33 7.38 12.24 17.80
N ARG A 34 6.48 11.30 18.06
CA ARG A 34 5.11 11.57 18.50
C ARG A 34 5.06 12.37 19.80
N ASN A 35 5.82 11.94 20.81
CA ASN A 35 5.86 12.60 22.11
C ASN A 35 6.37 14.03 22.01
N ASN A 36 7.44 14.25 21.23
CA ASN A 36 7.99 15.59 21.02
C ASN A 36 7.03 16.49 20.24
N ALA A 37 6.34 15.97 19.22
CA ALA A 37 5.35 16.71 18.47
C ALA A 37 4.17 17.14 19.36
N GLU A 38 3.65 16.23 20.20
CA GLU A 38 2.58 16.53 21.14
C GLU A 38 3.00 17.53 22.24
N ALA A 39 4.21 17.37 22.79
CA ALA A 39 4.76 18.32 23.75
C ALA A 39 4.87 19.75 23.14
N THR A 40 5.31 19.85 21.88
CA THR A 40 5.39 21.10 21.14
C THR A 40 4.01 21.71 20.92
N ARG A 41 3.04 20.89 20.43
CA ARG A 41 1.66 21.32 20.22
C ARG A 41 1.05 21.93 21.49
N LYS A 42 1.19 21.23 22.64
CA LYS A 42 0.70 21.69 23.94
C LYS A 42 1.37 22.98 24.38
N LYS A 43 2.71 23.07 24.24
CA LYS A 43 3.46 24.29 24.59
C LYS A 43 3.02 25.52 23.79
N GLU A 44 2.68 25.30 22.52
CA GLU A 44 2.22 26.33 21.59
C GLU A 44 0.70 26.58 21.67
N ASN A 45 0.01 25.85 22.53
CA ASN A 45 -1.46 25.88 22.68
C ASN A 45 -2.20 25.74 21.34
N ARG A 46 -1.68 24.87 20.43
CA ARG A 46 -2.30 24.61 19.13
C ARG A 46 -3.40 23.54 19.23
N PRO A 47 -4.49 23.68 18.48
CA PRO A 47 -5.47 22.61 18.35
C PRO A 47 -4.85 21.36 17.68
N HIS A 48 -5.56 20.25 17.68
CA HIS A 48 -5.25 19.09 16.85
C HIS A 48 -5.57 19.41 15.39
N GLU A 49 -4.60 19.87 14.62
CA GLU A 49 -4.75 20.24 13.21
C GLU A 49 -4.41 19.03 12.31
N VAL A 50 -5.37 18.61 11.49
CA VAL A 50 -5.21 17.53 10.52
C VAL A 50 -5.32 18.13 9.11
N LEU A 51 -4.29 18.01 8.30
CA LEU A 51 -4.35 18.36 6.88
C LEU A 51 -4.93 17.18 6.08
N TYR A 52 -5.84 17.45 5.15
CA TYR A 52 -6.37 16.48 4.22
C TYR A 52 -6.04 16.90 2.78
N PHE A 53 -5.21 16.11 2.10
CA PHE A 53 -4.84 16.33 0.70
C PHE A 53 -5.88 15.72 -0.23
N HIS A 54 -6.61 16.55 -0.96
CA HIS A 54 -7.65 16.13 -1.89
C HIS A 54 -7.24 16.36 -3.34
N LYS A 55 -7.41 15.36 -4.21
CA LYS A 55 -7.19 15.47 -5.66
C LYS A 55 -8.48 15.08 -6.37
N VAL A 56 -8.98 15.92 -7.27
CA VAL A 56 -10.32 15.74 -7.87
C VAL A 56 -10.47 14.50 -8.74
N ASP A 57 -9.39 14.09 -9.41
CA ASP A 57 -9.34 12.95 -10.32
C ASP A 57 -8.60 11.73 -9.71
N ASP A 58 -8.47 11.69 -8.38
CA ASP A 58 -7.97 10.54 -7.65
C ASP A 58 -9.14 9.70 -7.11
N PRO A 59 -9.29 8.42 -7.55
CA PRO A 59 -10.40 7.58 -7.13
C PRO A 59 -10.41 7.27 -5.62
N TYR A 60 -9.25 7.29 -4.95
CA TYR A 60 -9.17 7.13 -3.51
C TYR A 60 -9.56 8.41 -2.76
N SER A 61 -9.32 9.59 -3.34
CA SER A 61 -9.86 10.86 -2.81
C SER A 61 -11.39 10.87 -2.86
N HIS A 62 -11.99 10.26 -3.89
CA HIS A 62 -13.43 10.07 -3.94
C HIS A 62 -13.95 9.21 -2.76
N LEU A 63 -13.34 8.09 -2.50
CA LEU A 63 -13.74 7.25 -1.34
C LEU A 63 -13.58 8.01 -0.01
N THR A 64 -12.45 8.67 0.16
CA THR A 64 -12.08 9.30 1.43
C THR A 64 -12.93 10.52 1.77
N ILE A 65 -13.34 11.32 0.76
CA ILE A 65 -14.14 12.53 0.99
C ILE A 65 -15.48 12.23 1.68
N HIS A 66 -16.04 11.05 1.47
CA HIS A 66 -17.29 10.63 2.11
C HIS A 66 -17.17 10.41 3.62
N TYR A 67 -15.95 10.29 4.16
CA TYR A 67 -15.69 10.10 5.59
C TYR A 67 -15.29 11.37 6.34
N ILE A 68 -15.01 12.48 5.63
CA ILE A 68 -14.48 13.70 6.23
C ILE A 68 -15.39 14.29 7.30
N ASP A 69 -16.70 14.35 7.05
CA ASP A 69 -17.66 14.88 8.02
C ASP A 69 -17.75 14.00 9.28
N LYS A 70 -17.69 12.68 9.09
CA LYS A 70 -17.69 11.72 10.19
C LYS A 70 -16.42 11.86 11.04
N ILE A 71 -15.26 12.08 10.41
CA ILE A 71 -14.00 12.35 11.11
C ILE A 71 -14.11 13.66 11.90
N LYS A 72 -14.56 14.75 11.27
CA LYS A 72 -14.73 16.06 11.94
C LYS A 72 -15.66 15.99 13.14
N SER A 73 -16.75 15.23 13.06
CA SER A 73 -17.72 15.09 14.17
C SER A 73 -17.26 14.13 15.26
N SER A 74 -16.32 13.24 14.97
CA SER A 74 -15.88 12.19 15.89
C SER A 74 -14.69 12.60 16.77
N PHE A 75 -13.97 13.66 16.37
CA PHE A 75 -12.76 14.11 17.04
C PHE A 75 -12.74 15.64 17.23
N ASP A 76 -12.13 16.07 18.33
CA ASP A 76 -11.83 17.48 18.59
C ASP A 76 -10.58 17.89 17.78
N ILE A 77 -10.80 18.15 16.49
CA ILE A 77 -9.76 18.50 15.52
C ILE A 77 -10.16 19.69 14.66
N VAL A 78 -9.16 20.40 14.16
CA VAL A 78 -9.29 21.32 13.04
C VAL A 78 -8.84 20.59 11.78
N LEU A 79 -9.77 20.22 10.91
CA LEU A 79 -9.44 19.58 9.64
C LEU A 79 -9.31 20.63 8.56
N LYS A 80 -8.12 20.73 7.95
CA LYS A 80 -7.81 21.65 6.85
C LYS A 80 -7.70 20.90 5.54
N PRO A 81 -8.65 21.10 4.62
CA PRO A 81 -8.56 20.53 3.28
C PRO A 81 -7.53 21.28 2.46
N ILE A 82 -6.72 20.56 1.72
CA ILE A 82 -5.68 21.07 0.81
C ILE A 82 -5.93 20.48 -0.57
N LEU A 83 -6.35 21.30 -1.52
CA LEU A 83 -6.49 20.87 -2.90
C LEU A 83 -5.11 20.69 -3.53
N VAL A 84 -4.86 19.51 -4.12
CA VAL A 84 -3.57 19.17 -4.76
C VAL A 84 -3.77 18.80 -6.22
N GLY A 85 -2.76 19.09 -7.01
CA GLY A 85 -2.68 18.71 -8.43
C GLY A 85 -1.99 17.35 -8.64
N GLU A 86 -1.26 17.26 -9.75
CA GLU A 86 -0.59 16.04 -10.17
C GLU A 86 0.37 15.47 -9.11
N GLU A 87 0.52 14.16 -9.12
CA GLU A 87 1.48 13.44 -8.29
C GLU A 87 2.91 13.76 -8.73
N ASN A 88 3.86 13.60 -7.81
CA ASN A 88 5.27 13.61 -8.18
C ASN A 88 5.55 12.42 -9.12
N PRO A 89 5.96 12.66 -10.39
CA PRO A 89 6.16 11.60 -11.36
C PRO A 89 7.25 10.60 -10.97
N GLU A 90 8.20 10.99 -10.13
CA GLU A 90 9.21 10.07 -9.58
C GLU A 90 8.61 9.03 -8.62
N ALA A 91 7.44 9.33 -8.04
CA ALA A 91 6.75 8.41 -7.14
C ALA A 91 5.85 7.41 -7.86
N VAL A 92 5.46 7.68 -9.11
CA VAL A 92 4.52 6.83 -9.87
C VAL A 92 5.29 5.97 -10.87
N HIS A 93 5.41 4.69 -10.56
CA HIS A 93 5.96 3.71 -11.50
C HIS A 93 4.83 3.09 -12.30
N GLU A 94 5.12 2.72 -13.57
CA GLU A 94 4.14 2.12 -14.49
C GLU A 94 2.81 2.91 -14.53
N PRO A 95 2.84 4.22 -14.86
CA PRO A 95 1.69 5.10 -14.71
C PRO A 95 0.44 4.61 -15.46
N SER A 96 0.62 3.94 -16.60
CA SER A 96 -0.50 3.36 -17.35
C SER A 96 -1.20 2.24 -16.56
N LEU A 97 -0.44 1.35 -15.92
CA LEU A 97 -1.00 0.29 -15.07
C LEU A 97 -1.55 0.85 -13.77
N TYR A 98 -0.87 1.86 -13.19
CA TYR A 98 -1.31 2.53 -11.97
C TYR A 98 -2.73 3.06 -12.10
N ASN A 99 -3.01 3.85 -13.12
CA ASN A 99 -4.34 4.43 -13.31
C ASN A 99 -5.41 3.35 -13.53
N ILE A 100 -5.15 2.34 -14.37
CA ILE A 100 -6.09 1.23 -14.57
C ILE A 100 -6.38 0.53 -13.26
N TYR A 101 -5.32 0.19 -12.50
CA TYR A 101 -5.47 -0.51 -11.24
C TYR A 101 -6.25 0.31 -10.20
N CYS A 102 -5.89 1.59 -9.99
CA CYS A 102 -6.54 2.44 -8.99
C CYS A 102 -8.04 2.61 -9.27
N LEU A 103 -8.42 2.79 -10.53
CA LEU A 103 -9.84 2.87 -10.91
C LEU A 103 -10.59 1.58 -10.60
N GLU A 104 -10.04 0.43 -11.00
CA GLU A 104 -10.68 -0.87 -10.78
C GLU A 104 -10.70 -1.26 -9.29
N ASP A 105 -9.64 -0.96 -8.55
CA ASP A 105 -9.56 -1.23 -7.12
C ASP A 105 -10.58 -0.38 -6.35
N ALA A 106 -10.62 0.93 -6.60
CA ALA A 106 -11.59 1.82 -5.97
C ALA A 106 -13.03 1.39 -6.24
N LYS A 107 -13.36 1.00 -7.48
CA LYS A 107 -14.68 0.45 -7.84
C LYS A 107 -15.03 -0.81 -7.05
N ARG A 108 -14.05 -1.70 -6.86
CA ARG A 108 -14.24 -2.95 -6.12
C ARG A 108 -14.46 -2.74 -4.63
N ILE A 109 -13.77 -1.78 -4.05
CA ILE A 109 -13.85 -1.56 -2.59
C ILE A 109 -14.97 -0.58 -2.20
N ALA A 110 -15.38 0.34 -3.08
CA ALA A 110 -16.39 1.36 -2.78
C ALA A 110 -17.68 0.81 -2.12
N PRO A 111 -18.27 -0.31 -2.58
CA PRO A 111 -19.45 -0.87 -1.94
C PRO A 111 -19.26 -1.30 -0.48
N TYR A 112 -18.04 -1.70 -0.11
CA TYR A 112 -17.71 -2.06 1.26
C TYR A 112 -17.55 -0.85 2.20
N TYR A 113 -17.47 0.33 1.62
CA TYR A 113 -17.42 1.62 2.31
C TYR A 113 -18.70 2.44 2.16
N ASP A 114 -19.78 1.85 1.66
CA ASP A 114 -21.06 2.51 1.39
C ASP A 114 -20.92 3.76 0.48
N VAL A 115 -19.98 3.71 -0.46
CA VAL A 115 -19.72 4.78 -1.42
C VAL A 115 -20.14 4.32 -2.81
N ASP A 116 -20.98 5.13 -3.48
CA ASP A 116 -21.32 4.90 -4.88
C ASP A 116 -20.16 5.34 -5.79
N PHE A 117 -19.65 4.40 -6.59
CA PHE A 117 -18.57 4.64 -7.53
C PHE A 117 -18.82 3.89 -8.85
N SER A 118 -19.55 4.53 -9.73
CA SER A 118 -19.99 3.96 -11.01
C SER A 118 -19.14 4.36 -12.23
N ALA A 119 -18.00 5.02 -12.00
CA ALA A 119 -17.10 5.50 -13.05
C ALA A 119 -16.68 4.40 -14.03
N LYS A 120 -16.72 4.67 -15.33
CA LYS A 120 -16.27 3.78 -16.40
C LYS A 120 -14.81 4.05 -16.82
N SER A 121 -14.36 5.28 -16.65
CA SER A 121 -13.04 5.78 -17.01
C SER A 121 -12.67 6.94 -16.11
N TYR A 122 -11.42 7.38 -16.16
CA TYR A 122 -11.02 8.65 -15.59
C TYR A 122 -11.80 9.81 -16.23
N PRO A 123 -12.08 10.87 -15.46
CA PRO A 123 -12.73 12.08 -15.96
C PRO A 123 -11.89 12.74 -17.05
N ASP A 124 -12.53 13.40 -17.99
CA ASP A 124 -11.83 14.21 -18.97
C ASP A 124 -11.27 15.52 -18.37
N LYS A 125 -10.33 16.13 -19.09
CA LYS A 125 -9.68 17.36 -18.63
C LYS A 125 -10.66 18.50 -18.35
N LYS A 126 -11.74 18.63 -19.13
CA LYS A 126 -12.74 19.70 -18.97
C LYS A 126 -13.46 19.57 -17.62
N LEU A 127 -13.82 18.35 -17.24
CA LEU A 127 -14.46 18.07 -15.96
C LEU A 127 -13.47 18.27 -14.79
N ILE A 128 -12.21 17.87 -14.95
CA ILE A 128 -11.13 18.09 -13.98
C ILE A 128 -10.91 19.59 -13.75
N ASP A 129 -10.73 20.38 -14.81
CA ASP A 129 -10.49 21.82 -14.74
C ASP A 129 -11.68 22.53 -14.05
N LYS A 130 -12.91 22.15 -14.39
CA LYS A 130 -14.13 22.68 -13.76
C LYS A 130 -14.19 22.33 -12.26
N SER A 131 -13.90 21.10 -11.91
CA SER A 131 -13.89 20.65 -10.51
C SER A 131 -12.82 21.37 -9.68
N ASN A 132 -11.63 21.55 -10.24
CA ASN A 132 -10.59 22.35 -9.61
C ASN A 132 -11.02 23.80 -9.44
N SER A 133 -11.68 24.42 -10.42
CA SER A 133 -12.20 25.80 -10.32
C SER A 133 -13.22 25.93 -9.20
N ILE A 134 -14.15 24.97 -9.08
CA ILE A 134 -15.12 24.93 -7.99
C ILE A 134 -14.40 24.85 -6.64
N LEU A 135 -13.54 23.84 -6.44
CA LEU A 135 -12.93 23.58 -5.14
C LEU A 135 -11.91 24.66 -4.73
N SER A 136 -11.26 25.33 -5.67
CA SER A 136 -10.37 26.46 -5.38
C SER A 136 -11.08 27.71 -4.88
N SER A 137 -12.41 27.78 -4.96
CA SER A 137 -13.22 28.90 -4.49
C SER A 137 -14.03 28.60 -3.23
N VAL A 138 -13.95 27.36 -2.72
CA VAL A 138 -14.74 26.92 -1.55
C VAL A 138 -13.95 27.18 -0.27
N GLU A 139 -14.59 27.78 0.73
CA GLU A 139 -14.03 27.97 2.07
C GLU A 139 -13.98 26.65 2.85
N ASP A 140 -13.05 26.53 3.79
CA ASP A 140 -12.80 25.32 4.58
C ASP A 140 -14.05 24.74 5.25
N ASP A 141 -14.93 25.57 5.75
CA ASP A 141 -16.15 25.15 6.46
C ASP A 141 -17.13 24.39 5.56
N ASN A 142 -17.22 24.77 4.30
CA ASN A 142 -18.11 24.18 3.30
C ASN A 142 -17.41 23.14 2.42
N TYR A 143 -16.09 22.99 2.59
CA TYR A 143 -15.27 22.19 1.66
C TYR A 143 -15.72 20.73 1.58
N SER A 144 -15.96 20.08 2.71
CA SER A 144 -16.32 18.67 2.73
C SER A 144 -17.64 18.38 2.00
N GLU A 145 -18.64 19.23 2.19
CA GLU A 145 -19.94 19.10 1.51
C GLU A 145 -19.79 19.30 0.00
N ILE A 146 -19.16 20.39 -0.40
CA ILE A 146 -19.00 20.72 -1.82
C ILE A 146 -18.07 19.72 -2.52
N ALA A 147 -16.96 19.35 -1.91
CA ALA A 147 -16.02 18.37 -2.47
C ALA A 147 -16.67 16.99 -2.65
N LYS A 148 -17.55 16.57 -1.74
CA LYS A 148 -18.33 15.34 -1.89
C LYS A 148 -19.25 15.40 -3.11
N ARG A 149 -19.96 16.50 -3.30
CA ARG A 149 -20.84 16.73 -4.47
C ARG A 149 -20.04 16.79 -5.78
N VAL A 150 -18.94 17.54 -5.79
CA VAL A 150 -18.01 17.61 -6.95
C VAL A 150 -17.48 16.24 -7.27
N SER A 151 -17.01 15.49 -6.27
CA SER A 151 -16.44 14.15 -6.45
C SER A 151 -17.47 13.17 -7.01
N SER A 152 -18.69 13.17 -6.50
CA SER A 152 -19.77 12.33 -7.04
C SER A 152 -20.11 12.70 -8.49
N ALA A 153 -20.17 13.99 -8.79
CA ALA A 153 -20.51 14.47 -10.14
C ALA A 153 -19.40 14.17 -11.17
N ILE A 154 -18.15 14.41 -10.82
CA ILE A 154 -17.02 14.20 -11.75
C ILE A 154 -16.88 12.70 -12.11
N TRP A 155 -16.97 11.80 -11.13
CA TRP A 155 -16.84 10.36 -11.37
C TRP A 155 -18.07 9.73 -12.03
N ALA A 156 -19.24 10.34 -11.90
CA ALA A 156 -20.46 9.98 -12.64
C ALA A 156 -20.49 10.58 -14.06
N GLY A 157 -19.58 11.51 -14.40
CA GLY A 157 -19.65 12.27 -15.66
C GLY A 157 -20.83 13.24 -15.70
N ASP A 158 -21.35 13.68 -14.55
CA ASP A 158 -22.51 14.57 -14.42
C ASP A 158 -22.12 16.04 -14.57
N GLU A 159 -21.90 16.43 -15.83
CA GLU A 159 -21.58 17.82 -16.19
C GLU A 159 -22.68 18.82 -15.74
N LYS A 160 -23.94 18.38 -15.67
CA LYS A 160 -25.05 19.26 -15.27
C LYS A 160 -24.89 19.69 -13.81
N ASN A 161 -24.61 18.76 -12.90
CA ASN A 161 -24.38 19.08 -11.49
C ASN A 161 -23.13 19.94 -11.29
N LEU A 162 -22.05 19.68 -12.03
CA LEU A 162 -20.85 20.54 -11.99
C LEU A 162 -21.16 21.96 -12.49
N ASN A 163 -22.02 22.10 -13.53
CA ASN A 163 -22.45 23.42 -14.01
C ASN A 163 -23.29 24.16 -12.96
N GLU A 164 -24.17 23.48 -12.25
CA GLU A 164 -24.95 24.11 -11.15
C GLU A 164 -24.03 24.57 -10.01
N LEU A 165 -23.09 23.74 -9.58
CA LEU A 165 -22.12 24.09 -8.56
C LEU A 165 -21.25 25.31 -8.98
N SER A 166 -20.84 25.36 -10.25
CA SER A 166 -20.01 26.44 -10.78
C SER A 166 -20.71 27.79 -10.85
N LYS A 167 -22.05 27.86 -10.73
CA LYS A 167 -22.76 29.14 -10.60
C LYS A 167 -22.50 29.84 -9.27
N HIS A 168 -22.15 29.07 -8.24
CA HIS A 168 -21.92 29.58 -6.87
C HIS A 168 -20.45 29.56 -6.47
N TYR A 169 -19.69 28.65 -7.07
CA TYR A 169 -18.29 28.40 -6.74
C TYR A 169 -17.47 28.41 -8.03
N THR A 170 -16.70 29.46 -8.24
CA THR A 170 -15.85 29.60 -9.44
C THR A 170 -14.61 30.39 -9.12
N ALA A 171 -13.46 29.80 -9.32
CA ALA A 171 -12.16 30.47 -9.28
C ALA A 171 -11.68 30.77 -10.72
N THR A 172 -10.94 31.85 -10.88
CA THR A 172 -10.25 32.15 -12.13
C THR A 172 -9.11 31.16 -12.37
N GLU A 173 -8.62 31.03 -13.60
CA GLU A 173 -7.49 30.16 -13.93
C GLU A 173 -6.25 30.46 -13.09
N ASN A 174 -5.98 31.73 -12.77
CA ASN A 174 -4.88 32.12 -11.90
C ASN A 174 -5.07 31.63 -10.47
N GLN A 175 -6.28 31.80 -9.91
CA GLN A 175 -6.59 31.31 -8.56
C GLN A 175 -6.51 29.78 -8.47
N VAL A 176 -6.98 29.06 -9.50
CA VAL A 176 -6.83 27.60 -9.57
C VAL A 176 -5.36 27.19 -9.57
N ARG A 177 -4.55 27.83 -10.40
CA ARG A 177 -3.12 27.56 -10.47
C ARG A 177 -2.44 27.81 -9.12
N GLU A 178 -2.69 28.97 -8.52
CA GLU A 178 -2.13 29.35 -7.21
C GLU A 178 -2.55 28.36 -6.11
N SER A 179 -3.83 27.93 -6.08
CA SER A 179 -4.34 26.94 -5.13
C SER A 179 -3.64 25.59 -5.27
N LEU A 180 -3.54 25.06 -6.49
CA LEU A 180 -2.89 23.77 -6.76
C LEU A 180 -1.38 23.82 -6.48
N GLU A 181 -0.70 24.92 -6.85
CA GLU A 181 0.72 25.11 -6.57
C GLU A 181 0.99 25.18 -5.06
N ALA A 182 0.19 25.96 -4.32
CA ALA A 182 0.28 26.04 -2.86
C ALA A 182 0.03 24.67 -2.21
N GLY A 183 -0.99 23.95 -2.64
CA GLY A 183 -1.30 22.61 -2.14
C GLY A 183 -0.18 21.62 -2.41
N ASN A 184 0.40 21.64 -3.61
CA ASN A 184 1.53 20.79 -3.97
C ASN A 184 2.79 21.13 -3.15
N ILE A 185 3.06 22.40 -2.88
CA ILE A 185 4.16 22.85 -2.01
C ILE A 185 3.97 22.27 -0.61
N ILE A 186 2.79 22.46 0.00
CA ILE A 186 2.48 21.96 1.34
C ILE A 186 2.64 20.43 1.39
N ARG A 187 2.11 19.70 0.39
CA ARG A 187 2.24 18.23 0.31
C ARG A 187 3.70 17.79 0.23
N ASN A 188 4.50 18.44 -0.62
CA ASN A 188 5.92 18.13 -0.80
C ASN A 188 6.75 18.43 0.47
N GLU A 189 6.43 19.51 1.21
CA GLU A 189 7.05 19.82 2.51
C GLU A 189 6.77 18.74 3.57
N LYS A 190 5.71 17.96 3.41
CA LYS A 190 5.39 16.81 4.26
C LYS A 190 6.01 15.50 3.75
N ASP A 191 6.93 15.57 2.79
CA ASP A 191 7.54 14.37 2.15
C ASP A 191 6.48 13.44 1.54
N TYR A 192 5.36 13.98 0.98
CA TYR A 192 4.30 13.16 0.40
C TYR A 192 4.02 13.49 -1.07
N TYR A 193 3.28 12.60 -1.77
CA TYR A 193 3.24 12.61 -3.24
C TYR A 193 1.90 12.22 -3.88
N PHE A 194 0.92 11.74 -3.12
CA PHE A 194 -0.42 11.38 -3.63
C PHE A 194 -1.51 12.32 -3.10
N GLY A 195 -2.73 12.20 -3.63
CA GLY A 195 -3.96 12.65 -3.02
C GLY A 195 -4.45 11.70 -1.93
N SER A 196 -5.68 11.91 -1.46
CA SER A 196 -6.34 11.03 -0.48
C SER A 196 -5.53 10.77 0.79
N ALA A 197 -4.81 11.75 1.29
CA ALA A 197 -3.92 11.55 2.44
C ALA A 197 -4.20 12.55 3.56
N PHE A 198 -4.02 12.07 4.78
CA PHE A 198 -4.05 12.90 5.99
C PHE A 198 -2.65 13.07 6.53
N TYR A 199 -2.35 14.28 6.99
CA TYR A 199 -1.12 14.55 7.73
C TYR A 199 -1.48 15.09 9.10
N TYR A 200 -0.92 14.46 10.13
CA TYR A 200 -1.05 14.91 11.51
C TYR A 200 0.26 14.76 12.25
N GLU A 201 0.79 15.89 12.74
CA GLU A 201 1.95 15.94 13.64
C GLU A 201 3.08 14.96 13.27
N LYS A 202 3.72 15.17 12.12
CA LYS A 202 4.84 14.38 11.57
C LYS A 202 4.49 13.00 11.00
N GLU A 203 3.22 12.67 10.85
CA GLU A 203 2.80 11.40 10.25
C GLU A 203 1.82 11.58 9.11
N LEU A 204 1.86 10.63 8.18
CA LEU A 204 1.00 10.52 7.01
C LEU A 204 0.13 9.27 7.09
N TYR A 205 -1.13 9.40 6.64
CA TYR A 205 -2.13 8.33 6.62
C TYR A 205 -2.83 8.36 5.27
N TRP A 206 -2.64 7.33 4.46
CA TRP A 206 -3.12 7.32 3.08
C TRP A 206 -4.46 6.62 2.92
N GLY A 207 -5.44 7.36 2.43
CA GLY A 207 -6.75 6.86 2.05
C GLY A 207 -7.54 6.24 3.21
N VAL A 208 -8.60 5.56 2.85
CA VAL A 208 -9.45 4.81 3.78
C VAL A 208 -8.67 3.69 4.49
N ASP A 209 -7.59 3.20 3.86
CA ASP A 209 -6.79 2.09 4.36
C ASP A 209 -5.93 2.44 5.59
N ARG A 210 -5.70 3.73 5.87
CA ARG A 210 -4.85 4.19 7.00
C ARG A 210 -5.59 5.07 7.99
N LEU A 211 -6.87 5.36 7.77
CA LEU A 211 -7.65 6.19 8.68
C LEU A 211 -7.69 5.61 10.09
N HIS A 212 -7.79 4.30 10.25
CA HIS A 212 -7.78 3.65 11.55
C HIS A 212 -6.53 3.96 12.39
N HIS A 213 -5.37 4.20 11.77
CA HIS A 213 -4.17 4.61 12.51
C HIS A 213 -4.22 6.07 12.96
N LEU A 214 -4.85 6.96 12.19
CA LEU A 214 -5.12 8.32 12.61
C LEU A 214 -6.13 8.34 13.77
N GLU A 215 -7.18 7.54 13.67
CA GLU A 215 -8.17 7.35 14.73
C GLU A 215 -7.52 6.87 16.03
N ASP A 216 -6.74 5.78 15.97
CA ASP A 216 -6.00 5.24 17.12
C ASP A 216 -5.13 6.33 17.78
N ARG A 217 -4.41 7.12 16.98
CA ARG A 217 -3.55 8.18 17.50
C ARG A 217 -4.33 9.32 18.16
N LEU A 218 -5.43 9.75 17.57
CA LEU A 218 -6.28 10.80 18.13
C LEU A 218 -6.96 10.33 19.43
N ILE A 219 -7.35 9.05 19.49
CA ILE A 219 -7.88 8.43 20.72
C ILE A 219 -6.82 8.41 21.83
N GLU A 220 -5.58 7.98 21.52
CA GLU A 220 -4.46 7.98 22.48
C GLU A 220 -4.19 9.38 23.06
N LEU A 221 -4.45 10.44 22.30
CA LEU A 221 -4.26 11.83 22.70
C LEU A 221 -5.47 12.46 23.41
N GLY A 222 -6.55 11.70 23.57
CA GLY A 222 -7.78 12.17 24.21
C GLY A 222 -8.61 13.14 23.36
N ALA A 223 -8.37 13.16 22.04
CA ALA A 223 -9.11 14.03 21.10
C ALA A 223 -10.43 13.40 20.60
N LYS A 224 -10.83 12.22 21.11
CA LYS A 224 -12.07 11.56 20.72
C LYS A 224 -13.28 12.25 21.37
N SER A 225 -14.31 12.50 20.57
CA SER A 225 -15.63 12.91 21.06
C SER A 225 -16.34 11.74 21.76
N ASP A 226 -17.11 12.02 22.80
CA ASP A 226 -17.89 11.01 23.53
C ASP A 226 -19.02 10.35 22.70
N LEU A 227 -19.25 10.86 21.50
CA LEU A 227 -20.37 10.46 20.63
C LEU A 227 -20.10 9.23 19.76
N VAL A 228 -18.84 8.70 19.71
CA VAL A 228 -18.46 7.65 18.76
C VAL A 228 -17.81 6.46 19.48
N ASN A 229 -18.38 5.27 19.31
CA ASN A 229 -17.87 4.03 19.91
C ASN A 229 -17.10 3.14 18.94
N ASP A 230 -17.36 3.24 17.63
CA ASP A 230 -16.81 2.35 16.59
C ASP A 230 -15.77 3.04 15.72
N SER A 231 -14.98 2.24 14.98
CA SER A 231 -14.09 2.75 13.93
C SER A 231 -14.88 3.54 12.90
N ILE A 232 -14.36 4.71 12.51
CA ILE A 232 -15.02 5.63 11.58
C ILE A 232 -15.02 5.09 10.17
N CYS A 233 -13.89 4.48 9.78
CA CYS A 233 -13.67 4.00 8.44
C CYS A 233 -13.14 2.56 8.47
N ALA A 234 -14.07 1.62 8.34
CA ALA A 234 -13.76 0.20 8.19
C ALA A 234 -14.64 -0.38 7.06
N PRO A 235 -14.13 -1.35 6.30
CA PRO A 235 -14.95 -2.00 5.28
C PRO A 235 -16.05 -2.84 5.93
N ASN A 236 -17.26 -2.76 5.39
CA ASN A 236 -18.40 -3.58 5.78
C ASN A 236 -18.21 -4.98 5.19
N LEU A 237 -17.64 -5.89 5.98
CA LEU A 237 -17.37 -7.25 5.53
C LEU A 237 -18.60 -8.15 5.68
N SER A 238 -18.72 -9.13 4.79
CA SER A 238 -19.75 -10.15 4.87
C SER A 238 -19.57 -10.99 6.13
N ALA A 239 -20.68 -11.48 6.69
CA ALA A 239 -20.60 -12.47 7.76
C ALA A 239 -19.84 -13.73 7.26
N PRO A 240 -19.01 -14.36 8.11
CA PRO A 240 -18.31 -15.57 7.74
C PRO A 240 -19.27 -16.64 7.22
N LEU A 241 -19.03 -17.14 6.01
CA LEU A 241 -19.81 -18.20 5.40
C LEU A 241 -19.24 -19.57 5.77
N LYS A 242 -20.10 -20.58 5.82
CA LYS A 242 -19.64 -21.96 5.87
C LYS A 242 -19.06 -22.33 4.51
N LEU A 243 -17.76 -22.65 4.47
CA LEU A 243 -17.07 -22.98 3.24
C LEU A 243 -17.30 -24.43 2.84
N ASP A 244 -17.40 -24.68 1.54
CA ASP A 244 -17.42 -26.03 0.98
C ASP A 244 -16.00 -26.61 0.98
N SER A 245 -15.68 -27.45 1.97
CA SER A 245 -14.37 -28.08 2.10
C SER A 245 -13.99 -29.03 0.94
N LYS A 246 -14.96 -29.42 0.10
CA LYS A 246 -14.72 -30.23 -1.09
C LYS A 246 -14.22 -29.43 -2.29
N LYS A 247 -14.41 -28.10 -2.26
CA LYS A 247 -13.95 -27.20 -3.29
C LYS A 247 -12.69 -26.48 -2.82
N LYS A 248 -11.81 -26.17 -3.74
CA LYS A 248 -10.63 -25.34 -3.50
C LYS A 248 -10.50 -24.27 -4.57
N VAL A 249 -9.87 -23.17 -4.22
CA VAL A 249 -9.40 -22.16 -5.16
C VAL A 249 -7.88 -22.10 -5.13
N ASN A 250 -7.27 -21.63 -6.22
CA ASN A 250 -5.84 -21.39 -6.22
C ASN A 250 -5.57 -19.95 -5.81
N LEU A 251 -4.68 -19.73 -4.86
CA LEU A 251 -4.16 -18.44 -4.46
C LEU A 251 -2.70 -18.31 -4.86
N SER A 252 -2.42 -17.58 -5.94
CA SER A 252 -1.05 -17.20 -6.28
C SER A 252 -0.65 -15.97 -5.46
N TYR A 253 0.48 -16.08 -4.77
CA TYR A 253 1.11 -15.03 -3.98
C TYR A 253 2.41 -14.59 -4.66
N TYR A 254 2.55 -13.26 -4.91
CA TYR A 254 3.72 -12.68 -5.56
C TYR A 254 4.55 -11.87 -4.55
N PRO A 255 5.41 -12.54 -3.77
CA PRO A 255 6.30 -11.91 -2.80
C PRO A 255 7.55 -11.33 -3.46
N SER A 256 8.22 -10.41 -2.76
CA SER A 256 9.57 -9.95 -3.10
C SER A 256 10.42 -9.79 -1.85
N LEU A 257 11.65 -10.31 -1.88
CA LEU A 257 12.53 -10.38 -0.70
C LEU A 257 12.94 -9.02 -0.10
N ASN A 258 12.82 -7.93 -0.85
CA ASN A 258 13.13 -6.58 -0.35
C ASN A 258 11.87 -5.69 -0.19
N SER A 259 10.70 -6.30 0.01
CA SER A 259 9.47 -5.54 0.20
C SER A 259 9.00 -5.60 1.65
N PRO A 260 8.98 -4.43 2.36
CA PRO A 260 8.43 -4.36 3.71
C PRO A 260 6.97 -4.83 3.79
N TYR A 261 6.14 -4.44 2.80
CA TYR A 261 4.74 -4.87 2.74
C TYR A 261 4.58 -6.37 2.46
N THR A 262 5.52 -6.98 1.72
CA THR A 262 5.55 -8.44 1.58
C THR A 262 5.80 -9.10 2.93
N TYR A 263 6.80 -8.62 3.68
CA TYR A 263 7.09 -9.14 5.02
C TYR A 263 5.88 -9.06 5.94
N VAL A 264 5.28 -7.89 6.12
CA VAL A 264 4.14 -7.72 7.05
C VAL A 264 2.87 -8.45 6.63
N SER A 265 2.77 -8.89 5.38
CA SER A 265 1.67 -9.71 4.89
C SER A 265 1.89 -11.23 5.07
N ALA A 266 3.12 -11.69 5.20
CA ALA A 266 3.48 -13.10 5.13
C ALA A 266 2.76 -13.96 6.18
N LYS A 267 2.70 -13.49 7.44
CA LYS A 267 1.93 -14.15 8.51
C LYS A 267 0.46 -14.34 8.13
N ARG A 268 -0.19 -13.31 7.60
CA ARG A 268 -1.61 -13.38 7.18
C ARG A 268 -1.83 -14.28 5.96
N VAL A 269 -0.84 -14.39 5.07
CA VAL A 269 -0.87 -15.36 3.95
C VAL A 269 -0.81 -16.78 4.50
N LYS A 270 0.04 -17.04 5.50
CA LYS A 270 0.12 -18.33 6.19
C LYS A 270 -1.20 -18.68 6.88
N GLU A 271 -1.74 -17.77 7.66
CA GLU A 271 -3.06 -17.92 8.31
C GLU A 271 -4.15 -18.23 7.27
N MET A 272 -4.17 -17.51 6.15
CA MET A 272 -5.13 -17.76 5.07
C MET A 272 -4.98 -19.13 4.46
N ARG A 273 -3.74 -19.64 4.28
CA ARG A 273 -3.48 -21.01 3.81
C ARG A 273 -4.02 -22.07 4.78
N ASP A 274 -3.85 -21.79 6.08
CA ASP A 274 -4.21 -22.74 7.13
C ASP A 274 -5.73 -22.74 7.42
N ASP A 275 -6.40 -21.59 7.25
CA ASP A 275 -7.80 -21.38 7.61
C ASP A 275 -8.79 -21.62 6.44
N TYR A 276 -8.32 -21.53 5.19
CA TYR A 276 -9.20 -21.57 4.01
C TYR A 276 -8.84 -22.78 3.10
N PRO A 277 -9.82 -23.36 2.39
CA PRO A 277 -9.58 -24.43 1.42
C PRO A 277 -8.96 -23.87 0.12
N ILE A 278 -7.69 -23.45 0.21
CA ILE A 278 -6.93 -22.90 -0.90
C ILE A 278 -5.71 -23.76 -1.24
N ASN A 279 -5.29 -23.70 -2.50
CA ASN A 279 -3.98 -24.15 -2.95
C ASN A 279 -3.09 -22.90 -3.06
N LEU A 280 -2.17 -22.71 -2.11
CA LEU A 280 -1.22 -21.59 -2.14
C LEU A 280 -0.10 -21.88 -3.14
N ILE A 281 0.14 -20.95 -4.07
CA ILE A 281 1.18 -21.03 -5.09
C ILE A 281 2.08 -19.82 -4.92
N THR A 282 3.33 -20.04 -4.52
CA THR A 282 4.30 -18.96 -4.27
C THR A 282 5.03 -18.63 -5.56
N LYS A 283 4.90 -17.38 -5.99
CA LYS A 283 5.44 -16.85 -7.24
C LYS A 283 6.32 -15.61 -7.00
N PRO A 284 7.53 -15.78 -6.44
CA PRO A 284 8.38 -14.62 -6.13
C PRO A 284 8.76 -13.83 -7.37
N VAL A 285 8.94 -12.51 -7.17
CA VAL A 285 9.39 -11.57 -8.20
C VAL A 285 10.58 -10.76 -7.70
N LEU A 286 11.40 -10.25 -8.61
CA LEU A 286 12.55 -9.42 -8.25
C LEU A 286 12.11 -8.13 -7.55
N PRO A 287 12.89 -7.65 -6.58
CA PRO A 287 12.71 -6.32 -5.99
C PRO A 287 12.68 -5.21 -7.06
N MET A 288 11.85 -4.19 -6.83
CA MET A 288 11.68 -3.06 -7.77
C MET A 288 13.01 -2.43 -8.16
N LEU A 289 13.91 -2.21 -7.21
CA LEU A 289 15.26 -1.69 -7.47
C LEU A 289 16.07 -2.59 -8.42
N MET A 290 15.87 -3.90 -8.38
CA MET A 290 16.52 -4.85 -9.30
C MET A 290 15.82 -4.94 -10.66
N ARG A 291 14.60 -4.38 -10.78
CA ARG A 291 13.85 -4.18 -12.03
C ARG A 291 14.04 -2.79 -12.64
N LYS A 292 15.06 -2.03 -12.18
CA LYS A 292 15.38 -0.65 -12.59
C LYS A 292 14.30 0.40 -12.24
N MET A 293 13.46 0.12 -11.27
CA MET A 293 12.49 1.07 -10.73
C MET A 293 13.13 1.78 -9.53
N THR A 294 13.47 3.05 -9.67
CA THR A 294 14.05 3.85 -8.59
C THR A 294 12.98 4.23 -7.58
N ILE A 295 13.32 4.18 -6.30
CA ILE A 295 12.42 4.60 -5.23
C ILE A 295 12.99 5.87 -4.62
N PRO A 296 12.34 7.05 -4.79
CA PRO A 296 12.77 8.29 -4.15
C PRO A 296 12.83 8.16 -2.64
N THR A 297 13.71 8.93 -2.01
CA THR A 297 13.96 8.85 -0.56
C THR A 297 12.68 9.12 0.26
N PHE A 298 11.89 10.12 -0.14
CA PHE A 298 10.62 10.43 0.54
C PHE A 298 9.65 9.25 0.48
N LYS A 299 9.53 8.58 -0.67
CA LYS A 299 8.69 7.39 -0.83
C LYS A 299 9.22 6.20 -0.03
N ALA A 300 10.53 5.98 0.00
CA ALA A 300 11.16 4.93 0.78
C ALA A 300 10.92 5.11 2.29
N LYS A 301 11.05 6.35 2.80
CA LYS A 301 10.72 6.70 4.19
C LYS A 301 9.27 6.35 4.54
N TYR A 302 8.32 6.79 3.71
CA TYR A 302 6.91 6.50 3.92
C TYR A 302 6.65 4.99 3.94
N ILE A 303 7.11 4.26 2.93
CA ILE A 303 6.89 2.81 2.80
C ILE A 303 7.39 2.04 4.04
N ILE A 304 8.60 2.33 4.52
CA ILE A 304 9.16 1.58 5.65
C ILE A 304 8.47 1.94 6.97
N SER A 305 8.16 3.21 7.20
CA SER A 305 7.47 3.67 8.40
C SER A 305 6.03 3.13 8.46
N ASP A 306 5.34 3.17 7.33
CA ASP A 306 3.97 2.68 7.20
C ASP A 306 3.90 1.15 7.34
N ALA A 307 4.77 0.41 6.66
CA ALA A 307 4.84 -1.04 6.80
C ALA A 307 5.19 -1.47 8.24
N ALA A 308 6.09 -0.74 8.93
CA ALA A 308 6.39 -1.02 10.33
C ALA A 308 5.17 -0.77 11.24
N ARG A 309 4.35 0.24 10.95
CA ARG A 309 3.09 0.52 11.65
C ARG A 309 2.06 -0.58 11.40
N GLU A 310 1.89 -1.00 10.15
CA GLU A 310 1.04 -2.12 9.76
C GLU A 310 1.48 -3.44 10.42
N GLY A 311 2.78 -3.71 10.44
CA GLY A 311 3.33 -4.90 11.11
C GLY A 311 2.95 -4.95 12.60
N ARG A 312 3.06 -3.83 13.31
CA ARG A 312 2.63 -3.74 14.71
C ARG A 312 1.12 -3.98 14.87
N LYS A 313 0.30 -3.38 14.01
CA LYS A 313 -1.16 -3.57 14.01
C LYS A 313 -1.55 -5.03 13.86
N HIS A 314 -0.84 -5.77 13.03
CA HIS A 314 -1.09 -7.19 12.76
C HIS A 314 -0.28 -8.16 13.63
N SER A 315 0.32 -7.68 14.72
CA SER A 315 1.15 -8.51 15.63
C SER A 315 2.27 -9.26 14.90
N TYR A 316 2.87 -8.60 13.91
CA TYR A 316 4.01 -9.07 13.14
C TYR A 316 5.02 -7.92 12.92
N PRO A 317 5.64 -7.41 14.02
CA PRO A 317 6.50 -6.23 13.97
C PRO A 317 7.79 -6.52 13.22
N MET A 318 8.40 -5.47 12.67
CA MET A 318 9.77 -5.50 12.19
C MET A 318 10.74 -5.44 13.37
N GLY A 319 11.87 -6.14 13.22
CA GLY A 319 13.01 -6.07 14.14
C GLY A 319 14.20 -5.35 13.50
N SER A 320 15.37 -5.96 13.55
CA SER A 320 16.54 -5.50 12.78
C SER A 320 16.36 -5.82 11.30
N ILE A 321 16.77 -4.89 10.43
CA ILE A 321 16.58 -5.03 8.98
C ILE A 321 17.93 -5.11 8.26
N TYR A 322 18.07 -6.12 7.42
CA TYR A 322 19.10 -6.24 6.40
C TYR A 322 18.44 -6.29 5.01
N SER A 323 18.58 -5.25 4.21
CA SER A 323 17.98 -5.13 2.89
C SER A 323 18.69 -6.02 1.84
N PRO A 324 18.07 -7.10 1.36
CA PRO A 324 18.70 -8.08 0.48
C PRO A 324 18.63 -7.65 -1.00
N ILE A 325 19.42 -6.65 -1.38
CA ILE A 325 19.54 -6.19 -2.77
C ILE A 325 20.80 -6.73 -3.42
N GLY A 326 20.75 -6.99 -4.72
CA GLY A 326 21.90 -7.39 -5.52
C GLY A 326 22.29 -8.87 -5.32
N LYS A 327 23.53 -9.14 -4.90
CA LYS A 327 24.07 -10.50 -4.77
C LYS A 327 23.31 -11.36 -3.75
N PRO A 328 22.99 -10.87 -2.53
CA PRO A 328 22.22 -11.66 -1.56
C PRO A 328 20.88 -12.17 -2.11
N ALA A 329 20.08 -11.28 -2.69
CA ALA A 329 18.79 -11.67 -3.26
C ALA A 329 18.93 -12.68 -4.42
N ARG A 330 19.90 -12.44 -5.34
CA ARG A 330 20.13 -13.37 -6.47
C ARG A 330 20.49 -14.76 -6.00
N LYS A 331 21.32 -14.85 -4.96
CA LYS A 331 21.77 -16.12 -4.38
C LYS A 331 20.61 -16.86 -3.71
N ALA A 332 19.81 -16.16 -2.92
CA ALA A 332 18.61 -16.74 -2.33
C ALA A 332 17.59 -17.18 -3.40
N TYR A 333 17.30 -16.34 -4.40
CA TYR A 333 16.39 -16.74 -5.49
C TYR A 333 16.90 -17.92 -6.34
N SER A 334 18.23 -18.14 -6.42
CA SER A 334 18.73 -19.25 -7.23
C SER A 334 18.30 -20.61 -6.71
N LEU A 335 18.10 -20.73 -5.41
CA LEU A 335 17.65 -21.97 -4.77
C LEU A 335 16.13 -22.17 -4.83
N PHE A 336 15.36 -21.09 -5.04
CA PHE A 336 13.89 -21.14 -4.98
C PHE A 336 13.27 -22.20 -5.88
N PRO A 337 13.62 -22.36 -7.18
CA PRO A 337 12.92 -23.31 -8.06
C PRO A 337 12.96 -24.75 -7.56
N VAL A 338 14.10 -25.21 -7.08
CA VAL A 338 14.24 -26.60 -6.60
C VAL A 338 13.58 -26.80 -5.24
N ILE A 339 13.59 -25.77 -4.38
CA ILE A 339 12.92 -25.81 -3.09
C ILE A 339 11.38 -25.78 -3.27
N ASP A 340 10.89 -25.00 -4.24
CA ASP A 340 9.47 -24.95 -4.58
C ASP A 340 8.97 -26.28 -5.17
N GLU A 341 9.77 -26.95 -6.02
CA GLU A 341 9.50 -28.30 -6.53
C GLU A 341 9.44 -29.36 -5.42
N ALA A 342 10.17 -29.15 -4.33
CA ALA A 342 10.09 -29.96 -3.12
C ALA A 342 8.88 -29.60 -2.23
N GLY A 343 8.02 -28.66 -2.65
CA GLY A 343 6.83 -28.23 -1.90
C GLY A 343 7.11 -27.31 -0.71
N LYS A 344 8.30 -26.69 -0.65
CA LYS A 344 8.75 -25.83 0.46
C LYS A 344 8.91 -24.36 0.04
N GLY A 345 8.37 -23.96 -1.11
CA GLY A 345 8.56 -22.62 -1.68
C GLY A 345 8.05 -21.50 -0.79
N PHE A 346 6.88 -21.66 -0.16
CA PHE A 346 6.33 -20.65 0.73
C PHE A 346 7.19 -20.52 2.01
N GLU A 347 7.47 -21.60 2.69
CA GLU A 347 8.27 -21.62 3.92
C GLU A 347 9.66 -21.01 3.70
N TYR A 348 10.28 -21.32 2.56
CA TYR A 348 11.57 -20.74 2.20
C TYR A 348 11.52 -19.23 2.04
N ILE A 349 10.54 -18.71 1.32
CA ILE A 349 10.38 -17.24 1.13
C ILE A 349 10.00 -16.56 2.44
N ASP A 350 9.14 -17.15 3.27
CA ASP A 350 8.73 -16.62 4.57
C ASP A 350 9.92 -16.48 5.53
N GLU A 351 10.76 -17.52 5.65
CA GLU A 351 11.96 -17.48 6.49
C GLU A 351 13.02 -16.48 5.97
N LEU A 352 13.21 -16.35 4.66
CA LEU A 352 14.08 -15.32 4.08
C LEU A 352 13.58 -13.90 4.39
N LEU A 353 12.28 -13.68 4.35
CA LEU A 353 11.65 -12.39 4.71
C LEU A 353 11.84 -12.11 6.20
N ARG A 354 11.62 -13.09 7.06
CA ARG A 354 11.82 -12.96 8.50
C ARG A 354 13.28 -12.65 8.83
N ALA A 355 14.21 -13.41 8.25
CA ALA A 355 15.64 -13.15 8.42
C ALA A 355 16.04 -11.73 8.02
N SER A 356 15.48 -11.23 6.90
CA SER A 356 15.78 -9.89 6.38
C SER A 356 15.15 -8.76 7.19
N PHE A 357 13.90 -8.91 7.66
CA PHE A 357 13.12 -7.82 8.24
C PHE A 357 12.92 -7.90 9.75
N TYR A 358 13.30 -9.02 10.38
CA TYR A 358 13.19 -9.19 11.82
C TYR A 358 14.54 -9.51 12.47
N ASP A 359 15.28 -10.48 11.92
CA ASP A 359 16.53 -10.94 12.51
C ASP A 359 17.76 -10.13 12.04
N GLY A 360 17.64 -9.33 10.97
CA GLY A 360 18.71 -8.50 10.41
C GLY A 360 19.83 -9.30 9.75
N ILE A 361 19.52 -10.48 9.23
CA ILE A 361 20.48 -11.42 8.67
C ILE A 361 20.70 -11.14 7.18
N ASN A 362 21.98 -11.22 6.75
CA ASN A 362 22.32 -11.26 5.33
C ASN A 362 21.96 -12.62 4.75
N ILE A 363 20.82 -12.70 4.08
CA ILE A 363 20.33 -13.94 3.48
C ILE A 363 21.17 -14.48 2.31
N GLY A 364 22.23 -13.79 1.95
CA GLY A 364 23.18 -14.24 0.92
C GLY A 364 24.38 -15.04 1.47
N GLU A 365 24.49 -15.21 2.79
CA GLU A 365 25.57 -16.00 3.39
C GLU A 365 25.33 -17.50 3.21
N ASP A 366 26.39 -18.25 2.89
CA ASP A 366 26.27 -19.69 2.62
C ASP A 366 25.83 -20.47 3.86
N GLU A 367 26.35 -20.11 5.02
CA GLU A 367 26.03 -20.72 6.30
C GLU A 367 24.55 -20.56 6.65
N TYR A 368 23.99 -19.36 6.39
CA TYR A 368 22.58 -19.12 6.60
C TYR A 368 21.70 -19.95 5.64
N LEU A 369 22.02 -19.92 4.35
CA LEU A 369 21.26 -20.68 3.34
C LEU A 369 21.31 -22.18 3.59
N GLN A 370 22.48 -22.71 4.01
CA GLN A 370 22.63 -24.09 4.40
C GLN A 370 21.75 -24.43 5.61
N SER A 371 21.79 -23.61 6.66
CA SER A 371 20.96 -23.79 7.85
C SER A 371 19.47 -23.77 7.51
N LEU A 372 19.04 -22.80 6.69
CA LEU A 372 17.66 -22.69 6.26
C LEU A 372 17.20 -23.90 5.45
N VAL A 373 17.97 -24.34 4.45
CA VAL A 373 17.65 -25.50 3.62
C VAL A 373 17.53 -26.76 4.48
N THR A 374 18.47 -26.95 5.43
CA THR A 374 18.44 -28.10 6.35
C THR A 374 17.21 -28.05 7.28
N SER A 375 16.81 -26.86 7.75
CA SER A 375 15.62 -26.71 8.60
C SER A 375 14.30 -26.99 7.88
N LEU A 376 14.33 -26.99 6.53
CA LEU A 376 13.19 -27.38 5.69
C LEU A 376 13.18 -28.90 5.35
N ASP A 377 14.05 -29.69 6.00
CA ASP A 377 14.24 -31.13 5.74
C ASP A 377 14.74 -31.42 4.31
N LEU A 378 15.55 -30.52 3.73
CA LEU A 378 16.13 -30.66 2.39
C LEU A 378 17.65 -30.89 2.46
N ASP A 379 18.17 -31.67 1.50
CA ASP A 379 19.61 -31.95 1.41
C ASP A 379 20.37 -30.77 0.79
N TRP A 380 21.17 -30.07 1.62
CA TRP A 380 22.00 -28.98 1.15
C TRP A 380 22.98 -29.39 0.05
N SER A 381 23.50 -30.62 0.07
CA SER A 381 24.47 -31.08 -0.92
C SER A 381 23.89 -31.12 -2.35
N GLU A 382 22.58 -31.34 -2.47
CA GLU A 382 21.85 -31.31 -3.73
C GLU A 382 21.40 -29.88 -4.07
N ILE A 383 20.77 -29.18 -3.13
CA ILE A 383 20.20 -27.83 -3.34
C ILE A 383 21.27 -26.81 -3.71
N LYS A 384 22.45 -26.85 -3.10
CA LYS A 384 23.55 -25.89 -3.38
C LYS A 384 24.06 -25.93 -4.82
N LYS A 385 23.78 -26.99 -5.58
CA LYS A 385 24.13 -27.10 -7.01
C LYS A 385 23.43 -26.00 -7.85
N GLU A 386 22.29 -25.49 -7.37
CA GLU A 386 21.54 -24.41 -8.03
C GLU A 386 22.14 -23.00 -7.83
N LEU A 387 23.06 -22.80 -6.90
CA LEU A 387 23.65 -21.47 -6.58
C LEU A 387 24.24 -20.75 -7.79
N ASN A 388 24.73 -21.46 -8.79
CA ASN A 388 25.37 -20.92 -9.98
C ASN A 388 24.51 -21.05 -11.24
N THR A 389 23.29 -21.59 -11.13
CA THR A 389 22.38 -21.72 -12.27
C THR A 389 21.63 -20.40 -12.56
N ARG A 390 21.04 -20.31 -13.75
CA ARG A 390 20.19 -19.16 -14.12
C ARG A 390 18.71 -19.57 -14.27
N ARG A 391 18.35 -20.77 -13.85
CA ARG A 391 16.99 -21.31 -13.94
C ARG A 391 15.97 -20.38 -13.26
N TRP A 392 16.30 -19.88 -12.09
CA TRP A 392 15.48 -18.96 -11.32
C TRP A 392 15.06 -17.70 -12.08
N LYS A 393 15.91 -17.18 -12.98
CA LYS A 393 15.58 -15.97 -13.78
C LYS A 393 14.33 -16.21 -14.62
N LYS A 394 14.25 -17.37 -15.31
CA LYS A 394 13.10 -17.71 -16.15
C LYS A 394 11.84 -17.87 -15.29
N VAL A 395 11.95 -18.45 -14.10
CA VAL A 395 10.82 -18.62 -13.17
C VAL A 395 10.31 -17.25 -12.70
N LEU A 396 11.19 -16.39 -12.23
CA LEU A 396 10.80 -15.06 -11.74
C LEU A 396 10.26 -14.16 -12.87
N ASP A 397 10.82 -14.25 -14.07
CA ASP A 397 10.33 -13.52 -15.25
C ASP A 397 8.91 -13.96 -15.64
N GLN A 398 8.63 -15.28 -15.55
CA GLN A 398 7.29 -15.80 -15.82
C GLN A 398 6.28 -15.36 -14.72
N ASN A 399 6.69 -15.38 -13.46
CA ASN A 399 5.89 -14.88 -12.34
C ASN A 399 5.58 -13.38 -12.52
N LEU A 400 6.56 -12.60 -12.93
CA LEU A 400 6.38 -11.17 -13.18
C LEU A 400 5.37 -10.92 -14.31
N LYS A 401 5.45 -11.65 -15.43
CA LYS A 401 4.49 -11.55 -16.54
C LYS A 401 3.07 -11.92 -16.08
N ASP A 402 2.93 -12.96 -15.28
CA ASP A 402 1.65 -13.38 -14.72
C ASP A 402 1.06 -12.31 -13.79
N MET A 403 1.88 -11.68 -12.94
CA MET A 403 1.47 -10.57 -12.09
C MET A 403 1.03 -9.34 -12.91
N TYR A 404 1.78 -8.99 -13.96
CA TYR A 404 1.46 -7.85 -14.84
C TYR A 404 0.18 -8.08 -15.67
N SER A 405 -0.18 -9.33 -15.96
CA SER A 405 -1.43 -9.63 -16.69
C SER A 405 -2.69 -9.21 -15.91
N GLY A 406 -2.57 -9.01 -14.61
CA GLY A 406 -3.62 -8.45 -13.73
C GLY A 406 -3.46 -6.96 -13.42
N ASN A 407 -2.68 -6.23 -14.22
CA ASN A 407 -2.34 -4.82 -14.00
C ASN A 407 -1.64 -4.54 -12.66
N CYS A 408 -1.04 -5.57 -12.04
CA CYS A 408 -0.29 -5.45 -10.80
C CYS A 408 1.21 -5.41 -11.11
N TRP A 409 1.93 -4.41 -10.61
CA TRP A 409 3.39 -4.27 -10.79
C TRP A 409 4.15 -4.15 -9.46
N GLY A 410 3.43 -3.88 -8.37
CA GLY A 410 3.96 -3.78 -7.01
C GLY A 410 3.79 -5.08 -6.24
N VAL A 411 4.36 -5.15 -5.05
CA VAL A 411 4.34 -6.33 -4.17
C VAL A 411 4.03 -5.97 -2.73
N PRO A 412 3.32 -6.85 -2.01
CA PRO A 412 2.78 -8.12 -2.46
C PRO A 412 1.64 -7.93 -3.45
N SER A 413 1.47 -8.87 -4.37
CA SER A 413 0.27 -9.00 -5.20
C SER A 413 -0.29 -10.41 -5.07
N PHE A 414 -1.55 -10.57 -5.44
CA PHE A 414 -2.25 -11.84 -5.30
C PHE A 414 -3.14 -12.09 -6.51
N LYS A 415 -3.33 -13.37 -6.84
CA LYS A 415 -4.30 -13.82 -7.84
C LYS A 415 -5.09 -15.00 -7.31
N ILE A 416 -6.41 -14.91 -7.30
CA ILE A 416 -7.30 -16.03 -7.06
C ILE A 416 -7.81 -16.54 -8.40
N THR A 417 -7.82 -17.86 -8.57
CA THR A 417 -8.51 -18.55 -9.69
C THR A 417 -9.32 -19.72 -9.14
N ASP A 418 -10.26 -20.18 -9.93
CA ASP A 418 -10.91 -21.47 -9.67
C ASP A 418 -9.85 -22.59 -9.75
N SER A 419 -10.21 -23.80 -9.31
CA SER A 419 -9.27 -24.93 -9.26
C SER A 419 -8.68 -25.32 -10.62
N ASP A 420 -9.41 -25.03 -11.71
CA ASP A 420 -8.96 -25.28 -13.10
C ASP A 420 -8.12 -24.12 -13.69
N GLY A 421 -7.89 -23.04 -12.91
CA GLY A 421 -7.15 -21.86 -13.33
C GLY A 421 -7.99 -20.79 -14.02
N SER A 422 -9.30 -21.01 -14.17
CA SER A 422 -10.22 -20.03 -14.76
C SER A 422 -10.56 -18.87 -13.80
N ASN A 423 -11.28 -17.86 -14.33
CA ASN A 423 -11.81 -16.72 -13.56
C ASN A 423 -10.76 -15.99 -12.70
N PRO A 424 -9.68 -15.46 -13.27
CA PRO A 424 -8.64 -14.80 -12.48
C PRO A 424 -9.16 -13.51 -11.84
N PHE A 425 -8.86 -13.33 -10.55
CA PHE A 425 -9.12 -12.13 -9.77
C PHE A 425 -7.80 -11.66 -9.15
N TYR A 426 -7.35 -10.46 -9.52
CA TYR A 426 -6.08 -9.92 -9.06
C TYR A 426 -6.29 -8.77 -8.09
N VAL A 427 -5.43 -8.71 -7.06
CA VAL A 427 -5.32 -7.56 -6.17
C VAL A 427 -3.85 -7.26 -5.85
N TRP A 428 -3.54 -5.99 -5.65
CA TRP A 428 -2.23 -5.51 -5.24
C TRP A 428 -2.31 -4.88 -3.85
N GLY A 429 -1.33 -5.20 -3.03
CA GLY A 429 -1.16 -4.61 -1.71
C GLY A 429 -1.69 -5.50 -0.57
N GLN A 430 -0.99 -5.41 0.55
CA GLN A 430 -1.37 -6.08 1.79
C GLN A 430 -2.71 -5.56 2.35
N ASP A 431 -3.13 -4.39 1.92
CA ASP A 431 -4.38 -3.72 2.31
C ASP A 431 -5.63 -4.42 1.76
N ARG A 432 -5.47 -5.25 0.75
CA ARG A 432 -6.56 -6.00 0.09
C ARG A 432 -6.69 -7.45 0.55
N MET A 433 -6.03 -7.85 1.64
CA MET A 433 -6.16 -9.24 2.14
C MET A 433 -7.55 -9.57 2.65
N TRP A 434 -8.31 -8.57 3.17
CA TRP A 434 -9.71 -8.75 3.49
C TRP A 434 -10.57 -9.01 2.24
N LEU A 435 -10.27 -8.33 1.13
CA LEU A 435 -10.98 -8.50 -0.13
C LEU A 435 -10.69 -9.89 -0.76
N LEU A 436 -9.47 -10.44 -0.54
CA LEU A 436 -9.20 -11.84 -0.92
C LEU A 436 -10.09 -12.82 -0.14
N LYS A 437 -10.31 -12.59 1.15
CA LYS A 437 -11.21 -13.42 1.98
C LYS A 437 -12.65 -13.34 1.49
N GLU A 438 -13.13 -12.13 1.14
CA GLU A 438 -14.45 -11.93 0.54
C GLU A 438 -14.58 -12.68 -0.79
N GLU A 439 -13.58 -12.64 -1.66
CA GLU A 439 -13.62 -13.36 -2.94
C GLU A 439 -13.58 -14.88 -2.74
N ILE A 440 -12.80 -15.39 -1.78
CA ILE A 440 -12.81 -16.81 -1.40
C ILE A 440 -14.19 -17.21 -0.88
N ASN A 441 -14.77 -16.44 0.02
CA ASN A 441 -16.12 -16.68 0.56
C ASN A 441 -17.17 -16.72 -0.55
N LYS A 442 -17.12 -15.80 -1.52
CA LYS A 442 -18.00 -15.74 -2.66
C LYS A 442 -17.89 -17.01 -3.54
N ARG A 443 -16.69 -17.55 -3.74
CA ARG A 443 -16.46 -18.74 -4.59
C ARG A 443 -16.79 -20.05 -3.88
N LEU A 444 -16.55 -20.13 -2.60
CA LEU A 444 -16.60 -21.35 -1.81
C LEU A 444 -17.72 -21.37 -0.76
N GLY A 445 -18.42 -20.24 -0.55
CA GLY A 445 -19.51 -20.13 0.41
C GLY A 445 -20.73 -20.95 -0.04
N LYS A 446 -21.44 -21.51 0.95
CA LYS A 446 -22.72 -22.22 0.79
C LYS A 446 -23.85 -21.38 1.32
#